data_24a9531c773c3dc2486193a9cc69e300
#
_entry.id   24a9531c773c3dc2486193a9cc69e300
#
_cell.length_a   1.000
_cell.length_b   1.000
_cell.length_c   1.000
_cell.angle_alpha   90.00
_cell.angle_beta   90.00
_cell.angle_gamma   90.00
#
_symmetry.space_group_name_H-M   'P 1'
#
loop_
_entity.id
_entity.type
_entity.pdbx_description
1 polymer ?
#
loop_
_entity_poly.entity_id
_entity_poly.type
_entity_poly.pdbx_seq_one_letter_code
_entity_poly.pdbx_strand_id
1 'polypeptide(L)'
;AGEDIGAENVIEKSDSNLIQITKESKKKQKNLKTILAVVTVFAVTVSAILGTLFFHKLIQPKNYITAVDQTSTEMKTAELLSGTDGAYLFHYFTKDEFKTLTIYVSEYQSGTLISKSKVADLDYDGIDSPSRGVIAVVPDFESFKVKLIVADDYAKYSTDFPILENIENREYYGRSASQIKGEIPIQIHSASTIEGKTAIPSDSEQGLMALIYGKDGLSGIPITEMEKGIVGVENDYVYYLSFQFGGNQSF
;
A
#
# COMPACT_ATOMS: atom_id res chain seq x y z
N ALA A 1 33.39 -95.71 -2.71
CA ALA A 1 33.82 -94.31 -3.09
C ALA A 1 32.73 -93.69 -3.99
N GLY A 2 31.97 -92.86 -3.48
CA GLY A 2 30.95 -92.15 -4.23
C GLY A 2 30.00 -91.46 -3.28
N GLU A 3 29.72 -90.18 -3.52
CA GLU A 3 28.66 -89.36 -2.95
C GLU A 3 29.02 -88.54 -1.71
N ASP A 4 29.70 -87.42 -1.98
CA ASP A 4 29.61 -86.28 -1.05
C ASP A 4 29.85 -84.91 -1.74
N ILE A 5 29.34 -84.76 -2.98
CA ILE A 5 29.50 -83.51 -3.72
C ILE A 5 28.14 -82.77 -3.84
N GLY A 6 27.01 -83.33 -3.38
CA GLY A 6 25.70 -82.76 -3.53
C GLY A 6 25.27 -81.81 -2.43
N ALA A 7 25.78 -81.97 -1.21
CA ALA A 7 25.27 -81.18 -0.07
C ALA A 7 25.89 -79.76 0.05
N GLU A 8 27.15 -79.61 -0.34
CA GLU A 8 27.90 -78.35 -0.22
C GLU A 8 27.35 -77.25 -1.20
N ASN A 9 26.97 -77.67 -2.44
CA ASN A 9 26.42 -76.78 -3.43
C ASN A 9 24.98 -76.27 -3.13
N VAL A 10 24.22 -77.04 -2.35
CA VAL A 10 22.85 -76.62 -1.94
C VAL A 10 22.87 -75.60 -0.83
N ILE A 11 23.81 -75.72 0.11
CA ILE A 11 23.98 -74.79 1.22
C ILE A 11 24.50 -73.43 0.73
N GLU A 12 25.51 -73.42 -0.14
CA GLU A 12 26.09 -72.18 -0.69
C GLU A 12 25.06 -71.37 -1.54
N LYS A 13 24.17 -72.05 -2.27
CA LYS A 13 23.12 -71.46 -3.05
C LYS A 13 21.95 -70.91 -2.19
N SER A 14 21.71 -71.52 -1.02
CA SER A 14 20.73 -71.06 -0.03
C SER A 14 21.20 -69.77 0.68
N ASP A 15 22.46 -69.72 1.08
CA ASP A 15 23.03 -68.58 1.74
C ASP A 15 23.15 -67.34 0.82
N SER A 16 23.51 -67.57 -0.45
CA SER A 16 23.54 -66.45 -1.43
C SER A 16 22.15 -65.87 -1.71
N ASN A 17 21.11 -66.66 -1.73
CA ASN A 17 19.72 -66.17 -1.89
C ASN A 17 19.23 -65.40 -0.65
N LEU A 18 19.55 -65.89 0.55
CA LEU A 18 19.25 -65.20 1.83
C LEU A 18 19.90 -63.82 1.90
N ILE A 19 21.18 -63.72 1.48
CA ILE A 19 21.92 -62.47 1.45
C ILE A 19 21.33 -61.49 0.42
N GLN A 20 20.90 -61.98 -0.74
CA GLN A 20 20.25 -61.16 -1.75
C GLN A 20 18.89 -60.60 -1.29
N ILE A 21 18.04 -61.43 -0.69
CA ILE A 21 16.74 -61.01 -0.12
C ILE A 21 16.91 -59.99 0.96
N THR A 22 17.92 -60.17 1.84
CA THR A 22 18.22 -59.20 2.92
C THR A 22 18.74 -57.87 2.41
N LYS A 23 19.54 -57.86 1.33
CA LYS A 23 20.03 -56.65 0.66
C LYS A 23 18.89 -55.87 -0.03
N GLU A 24 18.01 -56.57 -0.74
CA GLU A 24 16.84 -55.95 -1.36
C GLU A 24 15.86 -55.36 -0.34
N SER A 25 15.59 -56.10 0.74
CA SER A 25 14.75 -55.61 1.83
C SER A 25 15.33 -54.32 2.47
N LYS A 26 16.61 -54.28 2.74
CA LYS A 26 17.30 -53.07 3.26
C LYS A 26 17.25 -51.92 2.27
N LYS A 27 17.40 -52.19 0.97
CA LYS A 27 17.29 -51.16 -0.09
C LYS A 27 15.89 -50.61 -0.21
N LYS A 28 14.85 -51.46 -0.16
CA LYS A 28 13.42 -51.03 -0.15
C LYS A 28 13.11 -50.19 1.09
N GLN A 29 13.59 -50.59 2.26
CA GLN A 29 13.38 -49.84 3.50
C GLN A 29 14.08 -48.48 3.49
N LYS A 30 15.31 -48.38 2.92
CA LYS A 30 16.02 -47.11 2.75
C LYS A 30 15.27 -46.17 1.79
N ASN A 31 14.78 -46.69 0.66
CA ASN A 31 13.99 -45.91 -0.33
C ASN A 31 12.68 -45.40 0.28
N LEU A 32 11.99 -46.27 1.06
CA LEU A 32 10.76 -45.88 1.75
C LEU A 32 10.96 -44.72 2.74
N LYS A 33 12.06 -44.80 3.52
CA LYS A 33 12.44 -43.70 4.45
C LYS A 33 12.74 -42.40 3.71
N THR A 34 13.44 -42.50 2.57
CA THR A 34 13.75 -41.34 1.75
C THR A 34 12.48 -40.71 1.15
N ILE A 35 11.57 -41.54 0.62
CA ILE A 35 10.28 -41.09 0.09
C ILE A 35 9.44 -40.40 1.20
N LEU A 36 9.37 -41.03 2.37
CA LEU A 36 8.65 -40.49 3.51
C LEU A 36 9.21 -39.13 3.93
N ALA A 37 10.53 -38.98 4.00
CA ALA A 37 11.20 -37.73 4.33
C ALA A 37 10.88 -36.62 3.31
N VAL A 38 10.91 -36.93 2.01
CA VAL A 38 10.57 -35.97 0.94
C VAL A 38 9.11 -35.53 1.04
N VAL A 39 8.19 -36.48 1.26
CA VAL A 39 6.76 -36.17 1.42
C VAL A 39 6.51 -35.31 2.65
N THR A 40 7.21 -35.59 3.75
CA THR A 40 7.09 -34.77 4.97
C THR A 40 7.58 -33.35 4.76
N VAL A 41 8.76 -33.16 4.14
CA VAL A 41 9.28 -31.83 3.81
C VAL A 41 8.31 -31.06 2.90
N PHE A 42 7.79 -31.72 1.87
CA PHE A 42 6.83 -31.12 0.96
C PHE A 42 5.55 -30.68 1.70
N ALA A 43 4.99 -31.55 2.55
CA ALA A 43 3.80 -31.23 3.34
C ALA A 43 4.01 -30.04 4.29
N VAL A 44 5.16 -29.98 4.96
CA VAL A 44 5.52 -28.85 5.84
C VAL A 44 5.65 -27.55 5.03
N THR A 45 6.30 -27.60 3.87
CA THR A 45 6.46 -26.42 3.00
C THR A 45 5.14 -25.91 2.50
N VAL A 46 4.24 -26.77 2.02
CA VAL A 46 2.91 -26.40 1.58
C VAL A 46 2.07 -25.82 2.73
N SER A 47 2.15 -26.44 3.91
CA SER A 47 1.45 -25.93 5.10
C SER A 47 1.96 -24.56 5.53
N ALA A 48 3.24 -24.29 5.46
CA ALA A 48 3.84 -22.99 5.76
C ALA A 48 3.37 -21.92 4.76
N ILE A 49 3.34 -22.24 3.46
CA ILE A 49 2.86 -21.33 2.42
C ILE A 49 1.37 -21.02 2.61
N LEU A 50 0.54 -22.03 2.80
CA LEU A 50 -0.89 -21.86 3.06
C LEU A 50 -1.15 -21.10 4.36
N GLY A 51 -0.37 -21.38 5.40
CA GLY A 51 -0.42 -20.66 6.68
C GLY A 51 -0.10 -19.18 6.52
N THR A 52 0.96 -18.84 5.78
CA THR A 52 1.32 -17.43 5.54
C THR A 52 0.27 -16.70 4.70
N LEU A 53 -0.29 -17.32 3.67
CA LEU A 53 -1.35 -16.75 2.85
C LEU A 53 -2.65 -16.52 3.66
N PHE A 54 -3.00 -17.47 4.52
CA PHE A 54 -4.17 -17.37 5.39
C PHE A 54 -3.98 -16.28 6.46
N PHE A 55 -2.78 -16.20 7.06
CA PHE A 55 -2.43 -15.20 8.04
C PHE A 55 -2.42 -13.79 7.42
N HIS A 56 -1.89 -13.65 6.22
CA HIS A 56 -1.91 -12.39 5.47
C HIS A 56 -3.35 -11.90 5.18
N LYS A 57 -4.28 -12.82 4.91
CA LYS A 57 -5.69 -12.49 4.67
C LYS A 57 -6.44 -12.10 5.96
N LEU A 58 -6.05 -12.66 7.10
CA LEU A 58 -6.63 -12.33 8.42
C LEU A 58 -6.15 -10.97 8.96
N ILE A 59 -4.95 -10.53 8.57
CA ILE A 59 -4.35 -9.25 9.06
C ILE A 59 -4.78 -8.06 8.21
N GLN A 60 -5.41 -8.27 7.03
CA GLN A 60 -5.84 -7.14 6.21
C GLN A 60 -6.94 -6.35 6.93
N PRO A 61 -6.81 -5.02 6.99
CA PRO A 61 -7.83 -4.19 7.61
C PRO A 61 -9.16 -4.36 6.89
N LYS A 62 -10.25 -4.36 7.67
CA LYS A 62 -11.63 -4.51 7.18
C LYS A 62 -12.03 -3.29 6.36
N ASN A 63 -11.66 -2.10 6.85
CA ASN A 63 -11.80 -0.82 6.18
C ASN A 63 -10.41 -0.31 5.87
N TYR A 64 -10.16 0.09 4.63
CA TYR A 64 -8.85 0.57 4.24
C TYR A 64 -8.92 1.57 3.08
N ILE A 65 -7.89 2.37 3.00
CA ILE A 65 -7.60 3.25 1.86
C ILE A 65 -6.23 2.90 1.29
N THR A 66 -6.05 3.06 0.01
CA THR A 66 -4.78 2.78 -0.68
C THR A 66 -4.54 3.82 -1.76
N ALA A 67 -3.31 4.32 -1.85
CA ALA A 67 -2.89 5.13 -2.98
C ALA A 67 -2.79 4.27 -4.24
N VAL A 68 -3.19 4.82 -5.37
CA VAL A 68 -2.99 4.20 -6.70
C VAL A 68 -1.53 4.36 -7.09
N ASP A 69 -0.93 3.28 -7.60
CA ASP A 69 0.45 3.29 -8.06
C ASP A 69 0.64 4.32 -9.19
N GLN A 70 1.58 5.24 -9.00
CA GLN A 70 1.91 6.32 -9.94
C GLN A 70 2.34 5.80 -11.32
N THR A 71 2.85 4.56 -11.39
CA THR A 71 3.24 3.92 -12.65
C THR A 71 2.11 3.20 -13.37
N SER A 72 0.94 3.07 -12.72
CA SER A 72 -0.22 2.34 -13.25
C SER A 72 -0.84 3.02 -14.49
N THR A 73 -1.53 2.24 -15.30
CA THR A 73 -2.28 2.77 -16.44
C THR A 73 -3.41 3.70 -15.99
N GLU A 74 -4.04 3.39 -14.85
CA GLU A 74 -5.10 4.21 -14.26
C GLU A 74 -4.58 5.62 -13.94
N MET A 75 -3.42 5.70 -13.26
CA MET A 75 -2.81 6.97 -12.91
C MET A 75 -2.40 7.78 -14.15
N LYS A 76 -1.72 7.15 -15.10
CA LYS A 76 -1.33 7.80 -16.37
C LYS A 76 -2.54 8.32 -17.15
N THR A 77 -3.66 7.61 -17.11
CA THR A 77 -4.90 8.06 -17.73
C THR A 77 -5.47 9.27 -17.00
N ALA A 78 -5.47 9.25 -15.66
CA ALA A 78 -5.93 10.38 -14.86
C ALA A 78 -5.08 11.64 -15.11
N GLU A 79 -3.77 11.52 -15.15
CA GLU A 79 -2.85 12.61 -15.48
C GLU A 79 -3.10 13.17 -16.88
N LEU A 80 -3.25 12.29 -17.88
CA LEU A 80 -3.53 12.71 -19.26
C LEU A 80 -4.86 13.47 -19.38
N LEU A 81 -5.88 13.03 -18.66
CA LEU A 81 -7.22 13.64 -18.71
C LEU A 81 -7.33 14.90 -17.84
N SER A 82 -6.54 15.00 -16.77
CA SER A 82 -6.54 16.18 -15.91
C SER A 82 -5.92 17.39 -16.60
N GLY A 83 -4.94 17.15 -17.50
CA GLY A 83 -4.21 18.22 -18.19
C GLY A 83 -3.39 19.10 -17.25
N THR A 84 -3.13 18.64 -16.02
CA THR A 84 -2.46 19.39 -14.96
C THR A 84 -1.12 18.74 -14.57
N ASP A 85 -0.44 19.33 -13.60
CA ASP A 85 0.91 18.98 -13.17
C ASP A 85 1.02 17.68 -12.36
N GLY A 86 0.00 16.85 -12.40
CA GLY A 86 -0.08 15.56 -11.75
C GLY A 86 -1.47 15.26 -11.19
N ALA A 87 -1.66 14.04 -10.75
CA ALA A 87 -2.85 13.60 -10.04
C ALA A 87 -2.46 12.60 -8.97
N TYR A 88 -3.25 12.51 -7.91
CA TYR A 88 -3.10 11.52 -6.86
C TYR A 88 -4.46 10.89 -6.63
N LEU A 89 -4.53 9.57 -6.80
CA LEU A 89 -5.77 8.80 -6.66
C LEU A 89 -5.65 7.87 -5.47
N PHE A 90 -6.73 7.78 -4.71
CA PHE A 90 -6.85 6.91 -3.55
C PHE A 90 -8.15 6.13 -3.63
N HIS A 91 -8.08 4.81 -3.56
CA HIS A 91 -9.25 3.96 -3.43
C HIS A 91 -9.52 3.67 -1.96
N TYR A 92 -10.75 3.92 -1.51
CA TYR A 92 -11.19 3.45 -0.20
C TYR A 92 -12.17 2.30 -0.32
N PHE A 93 -12.13 1.41 0.68
CA PHE A 93 -13.00 0.26 0.81
C PHE A 93 -13.46 0.17 2.26
N THR A 94 -14.77 0.10 2.45
CA THR A 94 -15.40 0.04 3.77
C THR A 94 -16.38 -1.13 3.80
N LYS A 95 -16.33 -1.91 4.88
CA LYS A 95 -17.32 -2.94 5.19
C LYS A 95 -18.27 -2.49 6.29
N ASP A 96 -17.83 -1.50 7.06
CA ASP A 96 -18.61 -0.89 8.10
C ASP A 96 -19.34 0.33 7.53
N GLU A 97 -20.59 0.52 7.95
CA GLU A 97 -21.35 1.72 7.61
C GLU A 97 -20.72 2.95 8.27
N PHE A 98 -20.75 4.07 7.57
CA PHE A 98 -20.38 5.37 8.08
C PHE A 98 -21.42 6.41 7.62
N LYS A 99 -21.53 7.52 8.33
CA LYS A 99 -22.49 8.56 8.02
C LYS A 99 -21.86 9.76 7.32
N THR A 100 -20.60 10.01 7.60
CA THR A 100 -19.92 11.18 7.02
C THR A 100 -18.53 10.81 6.49
N LEU A 101 -18.11 11.46 5.41
CA LEU A 101 -16.74 11.51 4.95
C LEU A 101 -16.33 12.97 4.89
N THR A 102 -15.43 13.36 5.78
CA THR A 102 -14.93 14.72 5.86
C THR A 102 -13.46 14.74 5.43
N ILE A 103 -13.06 15.73 4.63
CA ILE A 103 -11.67 15.95 4.22
C ILE A 103 -11.22 17.32 4.69
N TYR A 104 -10.05 17.35 5.32
CA TYR A 104 -9.41 18.55 5.85
C TYR A 104 -8.12 18.85 5.09
N VAL A 105 -7.77 20.12 5.06
CA VAL A 105 -6.46 20.63 4.63
C VAL A 105 -5.88 21.42 5.78
N SER A 106 -4.68 21.04 6.20
CA SER A 106 -3.85 21.80 7.15
C SER A 106 -2.69 22.41 6.40
N GLU A 107 -2.54 23.73 6.54
CA GLU A 107 -1.45 24.50 5.96
C GLU A 107 -0.39 24.76 7.01
N TYR A 108 0.86 24.43 6.69
CA TYR A 108 2.02 24.70 7.52
C TYR A 108 2.99 25.61 6.77
N GLN A 109 3.60 26.51 7.52
CA GLN A 109 4.71 27.33 7.06
C GLN A 109 5.91 27.11 7.98
N SER A 110 7.02 26.66 7.41
CA SER A 110 8.26 26.34 8.14
C SER A 110 7.98 25.50 9.40
N GLY A 111 7.19 24.42 9.22
CA GLY A 111 6.79 23.49 10.27
C GLY A 111 5.71 23.97 11.24
N THR A 112 5.25 25.23 11.13
CA THR A 112 4.21 25.79 12.00
C THR A 112 2.85 25.71 11.33
N LEU A 113 1.83 25.19 12.03
CA LEU A 113 0.45 25.15 11.55
C LEU A 113 -0.11 26.59 11.45
N ILE A 114 -0.49 26.99 10.24
CA ILE A 114 -1.09 28.31 9.97
C ILE A 114 -2.61 28.24 9.95
N SER A 115 -3.15 27.24 9.25
CA SER A 115 -4.58 27.07 9.14
C SER A 115 -4.96 25.59 9.03
N LYS A 116 -6.19 25.29 9.43
CA LYS A 116 -6.84 24.00 9.15
C LYS A 116 -8.29 24.26 8.74
N SER A 117 -8.66 23.80 7.57
CA SER A 117 -9.98 23.97 7.00
C SER A 117 -10.60 22.66 6.54
N LYS A 118 -11.92 22.57 6.62
CA LYS A 118 -12.70 21.49 6.02
C LYS A 118 -12.98 21.87 4.57
N VAL A 119 -12.51 21.02 3.64
CA VAL A 119 -12.63 21.25 2.19
C VAL A 119 -13.70 20.38 1.54
N ALA A 120 -14.07 19.27 2.16
CA ALA A 120 -15.21 18.45 1.74
C ALA A 120 -15.91 17.86 2.98
N ASP A 121 -17.22 17.73 2.87
CA ASP A 121 -18.09 17.16 3.89
C ASP A 121 -19.26 16.46 3.19
N LEU A 122 -19.18 15.15 3.08
CA LEU A 122 -20.19 14.32 2.45
C LEU A 122 -21.03 13.67 3.56
N ASP A 123 -22.34 13.85 3.47
CA ASP A 123 -23.31 13.32 4.42
C ASP A 123 -24.08 12.17 3.76
N TYR A 124 -24.06 11.01 4.39
CA TYR A 124 -24.77 9.79 3.99
C TYR A 124 -25.89 9.44 5.01
N ASP A 125 -26.26 10.37 5.91
CA ASP A 125 -27.33 10.10 6.87
C ASP A 125 -28.67 9.86 6.15
N GLY A 126 -29.28 8.72 6.45
CA GLY A 126 -30.54 8.31 5.80
C GLY A 126 -30.40 7.55 4.49
N ILE A 127 -29.17 7.28 4.03
CA ILE A 127 -28.87 6.41 2.89
C ILE A 127 -27.77 5.41 3.28
N ASP A 128 -27.65 4.31 2.53
CA ASP A 128 -26.56 3.38 2.73
C ASP A 128 -25.23 4.06 2.35
N SER A 129 -24.21 3.92 3.22
CA SER A 129 -22.88 4.42 2.91
C SER A 129 -22.23 3.59 1.81
N PRO A 130 -21.44 4.21 0.91
CA PRO A 130 -20.77 3.48 -0.15
C PRO A 130 -19.71 2.53 0.41
N SER A 131 -19.67 1.30 -0.11
CA SER A 131 -18.66 0.32 0.29
C SER A 131 -17.28 0.56 -0.35
N ARG A 132 -17.21 1.46 -1.31
CA ARG A 132 -16.01 1.84 -2.04
C ARG A 132 -16.15 3.22 -2.68
N GLY A 133 -15.03 3.86 -2.90
CA GLY A 133 -14.99 5.11 -3.65
C GLY A 133 -13.55 5.52 -3.96
N VAL A 134 -13.45 6.66 -4.61
CA VAL A 134 -12.18 7.26 -5.04
C VAL A 134 -12.09 8.68 -4.50
N ILE A 135 -10.95 9.01 -3.94
CA ILE A 135 -10.55 10.40 -3.64
C ILE A 135 -9.45 10.76 -4.64
N ALA A 136 -9.66 11.82 -5.40
CA ALA A 136 -8.66 12.34 -6.32
C ALA A 136 -8.23 13.74 -5.88
N VAL A 137 -6.92 13.96 -5.84
CA VAL A 137 -6.29 15.25 -5.55
C VAL A 137 -5.49 15.65 -6.77
N VAL A 138 -5.86 16.75 -7.39
CA VAL A 138 -5.31 17.21 -8.68
C VAL A 138 -4.79 18.62 -8.51
N PRO A 139 -3.46 18.79 -8.25
CA PRO A 139 -2.84 20.11 -8.19
C PRO A 139 -2.82 20.77 -9.58
N ASP A 140 -3.04 22.08 -9.59
CA ASP A 140 -2.87 22.95 -10.74
C ASP A 140 -1.99 24.13 -10.32
N PHE A 141 -0.73 24.07 -10.74
CA PHE A 141 0.26 25.07 -10.37
C PHE A 141 0.19 26.35 -11.21
N GLU A 142 -0.57 26.36 -12.30
CA GLU A 142 -0.82 27.60 -13.05
C GLU A 142 -1.84 28.48 -12.32
N SER A 143 -2.92 27.86 -11.80
CA SER A 143 -3.95 28.58 -11.04
C SER A 143 -3.69 28.61 -9.54
N PHE A 144 -2.69 27.89 -9.03
CA PHE A 144 -2.39 27.72 -7.58
C PHE A 144 -3.60 27.20 -6.81
N LYS A 145 -4.22 26.17 -7.35
CA LYS A 145 -5.36 25.49 -6.77
C LYS A 145 -5.16 24.00 -6.77
N VAL A 146 -5.84 23.36 -5.86
CA VAL A 146 -5.95 21.91 -5.84
C VAL A 146 -7.40 21.56 -6.01
N LYS A 147 -7.73 20.78 -7.04
CA LYS A 147 -9.03 20.19 -7.20
C LYS A 147 -9.10 18.90 -6.41
N LEU A 148 -10.09 18.83 -5.53
CA LEU A 148 -10.45 17.64 -4.78
C LEU A 148 -11.72 17.04 -5.39
N ILE A 149 -11.69 15.74 -5.70
CA ILE A 149 -12.84 15.00 -6.20
C ILE A 149 -13.04 13.79 -5.29
N VAL A 150 -14.26 13.61 -4.79
CA VAL A 150 -14.68 12.37 -4.13
C VAL A 150 -15.79 11.77 -4.98
N ALA A 151 -15.60 10.54 -5.40
CA ALA A 151 -16.58 9.81 -6.20
C ALA A 151 -16.81 8.42 -5.61
N ASP A 152 -18.07 8.02 -5.54
CA ASP A 152 -18.50 6.71 -5.07
C ASP A 152 -19.62 6.15 -5.98
N ASP A 153 -20.27 5.08 -5.54
CA ASP A 153 -21.34 4.41 -6.30
C ASP A 153 -22.61 5.29 -6.44
N TYR A 154 -22.78 6.35 -5.63
CA TYR A 154 -23.98 7.17 -5.56
C TYR A 154 -23.78 8.59 -6.08
N ALA A 155 -22.62 9.17 -5.82
CA ALA A 155 -22.38 10.58 -6.06
C ALA A 155 -20.95 10.89 -6.52
N LYS A 156 -20.80 12.07 -7.10
CA LYS A 156 -19.51 12.71 -7.35
C LYS A 156 -19.56 14.12 -6.79
N TYR A 157 -18.67 14.38 -5.85
CA TYR A 157 -18.44 15.71 -5.29
C TYR A 157 -17.13 16.27 -5.83
N SER A 158 -17.08 17.56 -6.12
CA SER A 158 -15.86 18.25 -6.55
C SER A 158 -15.80 19.64 -5.96
N THR A 159 -14.65 19.99 -5.43
CA THR A 159 -14.34 21.32 -4.91
C THR A 159 -12.90 21.69 -5.23
N ASP A 160 -12.58 22.98 -5.21
CA ASP A 160 -11.24 23.49 -5.34
C ASP A 160 -10.85 24.23 -4.06
N PHE A 161 -9.59 24.13 -3.65
CA PHE A 161 -9.03 24.96 -2.58
C PHE A 161 -7.72 25.61 -3.03
N PRO A 162 -7.44 26.84 -2.58
CA PRO A 162 -6.22 27.54 -2.96
C PRO A 162 -5.00 26.97 -2.23
N ILE A 163 -3.84 27.08 -2.88
CA ILE A 163 -2.53 26.85 -2.29
C ILE A 163 -1.64 28.06 -2.56
N LEU A 164 -0.68 28.32 -1.68
CA LEU A 164 0.27 29.45 -1.81
C LEU A 164 -0.47 30.79 -2.00
N GLU A 165 -1.64 30.94 -1.35
CA GLU A 165 -2.44 32.15 -1.43
C GLU A 165 -1.75 33.29 -0.66
N ASN A 166 -1.76 34.49 -1.23
CA ASN A 166 -1.12 35.70 -0.66
C ASN A 166 0.40 35.58 -0.42
N ILE A 167 1.06 34.64 -1.09
CA ILE A 167 2.51 34.48 -1.01
C ILE A 167 3.17 35.32 -2.11
N GLU A 168 4.13 36.13 -1.72
CA GLU A 168 4.93 36.91 -2.63
C GLU A 168 5.82 35.99 -3.49
N ASN A 169 5.83 36.19 -4.81
CA ASN A 169 6.56 35.38 -5.77
C ASN A 169 6.17 33.89 -5.79
N ARG A 170 4.90 33.58 -5.53
CA ARG A 170 4.36 32.21 -5.53
C ARG A 170 4.61 31.43 -6.82
N GLU A 171 4.74 32.12 -7.96
CA GLU A 171 5.06 31.52 -9.27
C GLU A 171 6.42 30.82 -9.27
N TYR A 172 7.27 31.09 -8.31
CA TYR A 172 8.53 30.39 -8.12
C TYR A 172 8.28 28.90 -7.78
N TYR A 173 7.27 28.63 -6.98
CA TYR A 173 6.90 27.26 -6.56
C TYR A 173 6.13 26.47 -7.62
N GLY A 174 5.52 27.15 -8.59
CA GLY A 174 4.77 26.54 -9.70
C GLY A 174 5.63 26.14 -10.89
N ARG A 175 6.89 26.56 -10.95
CA ARG A 175 7.76 26.25 -12.11
C ARG A 175 8.35 24.85 -12.00
N SER A 176 8.20 24.04 -13.05
CA SER A 176 9.01 22.84 -13.17
C SER A 176 10.49 23.24 -13.33
N ALA A 177 11.39 22.50 -12.70
CA ALA A 177 12.83 22.74 -12.72
C ALA A 177 13.43 22.89 -14.13
N SER A 178 12.76 22.36 -15.16
CA SER A 178 13.17 22.49 -16.58
C SER A 178 12.95 23.87 -17.19
N GLN A 179 12.21 24.76 -16.54
CA GLN A 179 11.90 26.10 -17.07
C GLN A 179 12.90 27.18 -16.61
N ILE A 180 13.76 26.89 -15.66
CA ILE A 180 14.81 27.80 -15.19
C ILE A 180 16.02 27.64 -16.12
N LYS A 181 16.13 28.51 -17.10
CA LYS A 181 17.16 28.48 -18.13
C LYS A 181 18.55 28.70 -17.53
N GLY A 182 19.37 27.62 -17.47
CA GLY A 182 20.80 27.71 -17.11
C GLY A 182 21.15 27.34 -15.67
N GLU A 183 20.20 27.02 -14.79
CA GLU A 183 20.43 26.52 -13.44
C GLU A 183 20.24 25.00 -13.35
N ILE A 184 20.90 24.37 -12.38
CA ILE A 184 20.67 22.95 -12.08
C ILE A 184 19.21 22.83 -11.63
N PRO A 185 18.43 21.88 -12.20
CA PRO A 185 17.04 21.72 -11.81
C PRO A 185 16.93 21.38 -10.32
N ILE A 186 16.42 22.31 -9.53
CA ILE A 186 16.08 22.10 -8.12
C ILE A 186 14.62 21.72 -8.10
N GLN A 187 14.30 20.61 -7.44
CA GLN A 187 12.92 20.24 -7.18
C GLN A 187 12.37 21.17 -6.11
N ILE A 188 11.37 21.97 -6.45
CA ILE A 188 10.76 22.98 -5.57
C ILE A 188 9.41 22.54 -5.01
N HIS A 189 8.87 21.42 -5.48
CA HIS A 189 7.68 20.79 -4.93
C HIS A 189 7.79 19.27 -4.97
N SER A 190 7.11 18.62 -4.06
CA SER A 190 7.00 17.18 -3.94
C SER A 190 5.66 16.81 -3.32
N ALA A 191 5.32 15.53 -3.34
CA ALA A 191 4.20 15.00 -2.59
C ALA A 191 4.61 13.76 -1.80
N SER A 192 4.05 13.65 -0.59
CA SER A 192 4.06 12.44 0.21
C SER A 192 2.65 11.85 0.24
N THR A 193 2.52 10.55 0.13
CA THR A 193 1.24 9.84 0.17
C THR A 193 1.28 8.71 1.19
N ILE A 194 0.12 8.22 1.59
CA ILE A 194 0.03 6.98 2.35
C ILE A 194 0.67 5.83 1.59
N GLU A 195 1.25 4.88 2.31
CA GLU A 195 1.89 3.70 1.75
C GLU A 195 0.99 2.47 1.86
N GLY A 196 0.85 1.73 0.75
CA GLY A 196 0.13 0.46 0.72
C GLY A 196 -1.33 0.57 1.15
N LYS A 197 -1.83 -0.48 1.80
CA LYS A 197 -3.17 -0.51 2.38
C LYS A 197 -3.13 0.02 3.81
N THR A 198 -3.69 1.19 4.01
CA THR A 198 -3.77 1.84 5.31
C THR A 198 -5.16 1.65 5.89
N ALA A 199 -5.25 1.17 7.15
CA ALA A 199 -6.53 0.96 7.83
C ALA A 199 -7.26 2.29 8.03
N ILE A 200 -8.57 2.30 7.84
CA ILE A 200 -9.42 3.45 8.14
C ILE A 200 -9.92 3.29 9.58
N PRO A 201 -9.48 4.14 10.53
CA PRO A 201 -10.01 4.13 11.87
C PRO A 201 -11.41 4.76 11.89
N SER A 202 -12.26 4.31 12.81
CA SER A 202 -13.58 4.90 13.03
C SER A 202 -13.44 6.21 13.79
N ASP A 203 -14.16 7.23 13.35
CA ASP A 203 -14.30 8.55 14.02
C ASP A 203 -12.96 9.26 14.33
N SER A 204 -11.89 8.86 13.67
CA SER A 204 -10.57 9.46 13.84
C SER A 204 -10.07 10.03 12.53
N GLU A 205 -9.44 11.18 12.62
CA GLU A 205 -8.77 11.80 11.49
C GLU A 205 -7.48 11.05 11.15
N GLN A 206 -7.25 10.85 9.86
CA GLN A 206 -6.09 10.14 9.33
C GLN A 206 -5.48 10.88 8.15
N GLY A 207 -4.16 10.83 8.01
CA GLY A 207 -3.45 11.42 6.90
C GLY A 207 -3.73 10.70 5.57
N LEU A 208 -3.78 11.47 4.51
CA LEU A 208 -3.95 10.99 3.14
C LEU A 208 -2.71 11.27 2.32
N MET A 209 -2.34 12.53 2.23
CA MET A 209 -1.18 13.00 1.50
C MET A 209 -0.74 14.40 1.96
N ALA A 210 0.43 14.81 1.49
CA ALA A 210 0.89 16.18 1.64
C ALA A 210 1.51 16.69 0.34
N LEU A 211 1.25 17.94 0.00
CA LEU A 211 1.97 18.71 -1.00
C LEU A 211 3.03 19.53 -0.28
N ILE A 212 4.28 19.42 -0.70
CA ILE A 212 5.45 19.99 -0.01
C ILE A 212 6.15 20.95 -0.96
N TYR A 213 6.44 22.14 -0.49
CA TYR A 213 7.09 23.22 -1.24
C TYR A 213 8.30 23.74 -0.48
N GLY A 214 9.41 23.90 -1.17
CA GLY A 214 10.65 24.42 -0.58
C GLY A 214 11.49 25.13 -1.62
N LYS A 215 12.00 26.31 -1.28
CA LYS A 215 12.77 27.16 -2.17
C LYS A 215 14.22 26.71 -2.30
N ASP A 216 14.81 26.28 -1.19
CA ASP A 216 16.23 25.92 -1.10
C ASP A 216 16.44 24.38 -1.02
N GLY A 217 15.41 23.61 -1.31
CA GLY A 217 15.38 22.15 -1.25
C GLY A 217 14.11 21.65 -0.61
N LEU A 218 13.92 20.32 -0.67
CA LEU A 218 12.76 19.63 -0.12
C LEU A 218 13.19 18.51 0.80
N SER A 219 12.51 18.39 1.92
CA SER A 219 12.56 17.21 2.77
C SER A 219 11.22 16.47 2.69
N GLY A 220 11.27 15.24 2.19
CA GLY A 220 10.09 14.37 2.19
C GLY A 220 9.76 13.93 3.61
N ILE A 221 8.51 14.09 4.01
CA ILE A 221 8.03 13.73 5.35
C ILE A 221 7.00 12.61 5.18
N PRO A 222 7.19 11.45 5.83
CA PRO A 222 6.18 10.39 5.83
C PRO A 222 4.85 10.89 6.44
N ILE A 223 3.73 10.45 5.89
CA ILE A 223 2.39 10.82 6.40
C ILE A 223 2.23 10.43 7.87
N THR A 224 2.78 9.29 8.27
CA THR A 224 2.75 8.82 9.66
C THR A 224 3.49 9.71 10.66
N GLU A 225 4.46 10.52 10.21
CA GLU A 225 5.12 11.51 11.07
C GLU A 225 4.28 12.79 11.15
N MET A 226 3.65 13.19 10.03
CA MET A 226 2.73 14.33 10.02
C MET A 226 1.50 14.10 10.91
N GLU A 227 0.99 12.88 10.99
CA GLU A 227 -0.08 12.47 11.91
C GLU A 227 0.30 12.69 13.39
N LYS A 228 1.58 12.62 13.71
CA LYS A 228 2.12 12.91 15.04
C LYS A 228 2.42 14.41 15.25
N GLY A 229 2.13 15.23 14.28
CA GLY A 229 2.41 16.67 14.30
C GLY A 229 3.87 17.03 13.95
N ILE A 230 4.64 16.07 13.41
CA ILE A 230 6.01 16.30 12.97
C ILE A 230 5.97 16.76 11.52
N VAL A 231 6.11 18.06 11.31
CA VAL A 231 6.20 18.69 9.98
C VAL A 231 7.55 19.40 9.91
N GLY A 232 8.37 19.03 8.92
CA GLY A 232 9.74 19.54 8.81
C GLY A 232 9.80 21.07 8.68
N VAL A 233 10.69 21.67 9.44
CA VAL A 233 10.91 23.14 9.44
C VAL A 233 11.68 23.64 8.21
N GLU A 234 12.32 22.73 7.50
CA GLU A 234 13.11 22.95 6.27
C GLU A 234 12.25 23.18 5.03
N ASN A 235 10.98 22.83 5.09
CA ASN A 235 10.04 23.05 3.99
C ASN A 235 9.34 24.41 4.20
N ASP A 236 9.26 25.21 3.14
CA ASP A 236 8.62 26.53 3.22
C ASP A 236 7.14 26.42 3.50
N TYR A 237 6.44 25.56 2.74
CA TYR A 237 5.01 25.30 2.88
C TYR A 237 4.69 23.83 2.75
N VAL A 238 3.75 23.35 3.57
CA VAL A 238 3.20 22.01 3.50
C VAL A 238 1.68 22.08 3.59
N TYR A 239 0.99 21.52 2.61
CA TYR A 239 -0.45 21.33 2.60
C TYR A 239 -0.75 19.86 2.88
N TYR A 240 -1.11 19.58 4.13
CA TYR A 240 -1.41 18.23 4.60
C TYR A 240 -2.90 17.96 4.49
N LEU A 241 -3.27 16.99 3.67
CA LEU A 241 -4.63 16.51 3.50
C LEU A 241 -4.86 15.32 4.43
N SER A 242 -5.95 15.38 5.17
CA SER A 242 -6.43 14.31 6.04
C SER A 242 -7.90 14.06 5.82
N PHE A 243 -8.38 12.89 6.20
CA PHE A 243 -9.78 12.50 6.09
C PHE A 243 -10.28 11.86 7.37
N GLN A 244 -11.61 11.83 7.53
CA GLN A 244 -12.28 11.19 8.64
C GLN A 244 -13.58 10.57 8.15
N PHE A 245 -13.76 9.27 8.43
CA PHE A 245 -15.04 8.59 8.33
C PHE A 245 -15.72 8.63 9.70
N GLY A 246 -16.88 9.27 9.78
CA GLY A 246 -17.57 9.52 11.04
C GLY A 246 -18.94 8.87 11.12
N GLY A 247 -19.45 8.73 12.35
CA GLY A 247 -20.78 8.21 12.61
C GLY A 247 -20.92 6.70 12.45
N ASN A 248 -19.80 5.96 12.48
CA ASN A 248 -19.83 4.49 12.51
C ASN A 248 -20.59 4.02 13.76
N GLN A 249 -21.73 3.38 13.57
CA GLN A 249 -22.37 2.63 14.65
C GLN A 249 -21.57 1.33 14.82
N SER A 250 -20.61 1.33 15.74
CA SER A 250 -20.04 0.09 16.26
C SER A 250 -21.14 -0.60 17.09
N PHE A 251 -21.71 -1.68 16.56
CA PHE A 251 -22.50 -2.62 17.32
C PHE A 251 -21.58 -3.59 18.05
#